data_67e30d0af3b8469c8a3574637e7ae356
#
_entry.id   67e30d0af3b8469c8a3574637e7ae356
#
_cell.length_a   1.000
_cell.length_b   1.000
_cell.length_c   1.000
_cell.angle_alpha   90.00
_cell.angle_beta   90.00
_cell.angle_gamma   90.00
#
_symmetry.space_group_name_H-M   'P 1'
#
loop_
_entity.id
_entity.type
_entity.pdbx_description
1 polymer ?
#
loop_
_entity_poly.entity_id
_entity_poly.type
_entity_poly.pdbx_seq_one_letter_code
_entity_poly.pdbx_strand_id
1 'polypeptide(L)'
;MFSIIVCSHRPTRAQFIRGHFDHLFRDHPHEFILINDARSLSEGNARGLAQSTGEVLIFSHDDIEFVTPDVPERLARHLGQFDVVGIAGTTRLIDGAWVAAGDPYCFALVIYPDADGLLVVKCVGAGELCTPGIQALDGCFLACRRNVAVSLGFDARNFDGFHLYDLDFTFHAYLKGFRLAVCRDLALIHASKGKPDDRWQLYRDRFVTKYRDQLAAGVPGPVRELRVRLPRQKLTQFCEPLALQKAIARLG
;
A
#
# COMPACT_ATOMS: atom_id res chain seq x y z
N MET A 1 16.56 0.85 -11.94
CA MET A 1 16.19 2.23 -11.56
C MET A 1 14.77 2.24 -11.03
N PHE A 2 14.50 3.06 -10.01
CA PHE A 2 13.17 3.24 -9.40
C PHE A 2 12.55 4.56 -9.87
N SER A 3 11.24 4.57 -10.11
CA SER A 3 10.46 5.81 -10.30
C SER A 3 9.45 5.93 -9.16
N ILE A 4 9.58 6.97 -8.37
CA ILE A 4 8.75 7.23 -7.20
C ILE A 4 7.73 8.29 -7.58
N ILE A 5 6.45 7.90 -7.62
CA ILE A 5 5.33 8.72 -8.08
C ILE A 5 4.48 9.09 -6.88
N VAL A 6 4.32 10.39 -6.64
CA VAL A 6 3.55 10.93 -5.52
C VAL A 6 2.60 12.01 -6.01
N CYS A 7 1.33 11.89 -5.64
CA CYS A 7 0.34 12.95 -5.83
C CYS A 7 0.25 13.77 -4.53
N SER A 8 0.55 15.07 -4.59
CA SER A 8 0.45 15.96 -3.43
C SER A 8 0.21 17.40 -3.85
N HIS A 9 -0.86 17.99 -3.34
CA HIS A 9 -1.17 19.43 -3.50
C HIS A 9 -0.65 20.28 -2.32
N ARG A 10 0.05 19.66 -1.34
CA ARG A 10 0.59 20.32 -0.14
C ARG A 10 2.10 20.48 -0.25
N PRO A 11 2.63 21.69 -0.50
CA PRO A 11 4.07 21.89 -0.75
C PRO A 11 4.97 21.35 0.36
N THR A 12 4.59 21.53 1.62
CA THR A 12 5.37 21.05 2.78
C THR A 12 5.44 19.53 2.85
N ARG A 13 4.34 18.83 2.55
CA ARG A 13 4.32 17.36 2.46
C ARG A 13 5.11 16.87 1.26
N ALA A 14 4.94 17.51 0.11
CA ALA A 14 5.69 17.18 -1.09
C ALA A 14 7.21 17.30 -0.88
N GLN A 15 7.65 18.35 -0.19
CA GLN A 15 9.06 18.55 0.15
C GLN A 15 9.54 17.47 1.15
N PHE A 16 8.75 17.18 2.19
CA PHE A 16 9.08 16.15 3.17
C PHE A 16 9.23 14.78 2.52
N ILE A 17 8.23 14.33 1.76
CA ILE A 17 8.22 13.00 1.16
C ILE A 17 9.32 12.85 0.10
N ARG A 18 9.61 13.90 -0.67
CA ARG A 18 10.76 13.92 -1.60
C ARG A 18 12.06 13.69 -0.83
N GLY A 19 12.36 14.52 0.18
CA GLY A 19 13.59 14.38 0.96
C GLY A 19 13.71 13.03 1.66
N HIS A 20 12.58 12.45 2.09
CA HIS A 20 12.55 11.12 2.69
C HIS A 20 12.94 10.03 1.68
N PHE A 21 12.36 10.04 0.48
CA PHE A 21 12.72 9.08 -0.57
C PHE A 21 14.13 9.30 -1.11
N ASP A 22 14.56 10.55 -1.33
CA ASP A 22 15.93 10.86 -1.76
C ASP A 22 16.97 10.35 -0.75
N HIS A 23 16.65 10.41 0.55
CA HIS A 23 17.51 9.84 1.60
C HIS A 23 17.54 8.30 1.58
N LEU A 24 16.37 7.65 1.47
CA LEU A 24 16.26 6.18 1.45
C LEU A 24 16.92 5.56 0.20
N PHE A 25 16.79 6.23 -0.95
CA PHE A 25 17.25 5.73 -2.25
C PHE A 25 18.58 6.33 -2.68
N ARG A 26 19.30 7.09 -1.81
CA ARG A 26 20.53 7.84 -2.16
C ARG A 26 21.62 6.99 -2.87
N ASP A 27 21.71 5.70 -2.52
CA ASP A 27 22.69 4.77 -3.08
C ASP A 27 22.12 3.95 -4.27
N HIS A 28 20.89 4.25 -4.71
CA HIS A 28 20.19 3.56 -5.79
C HIS A 28 19.73 4.55 -6.86
N PRO A 29 19.91 4.24 -8.16
CA PRO A 29 19.35 5.07 -9.22
C PRO A 29 17.83 5.22 -9.08
N HIS A 30 17.36 6.45 -8.90
CA HIS A 30 15.94 6.76 -8.75
C HIS A 30 15.59 8.12 -9.34
N GLU A 31 14.31 8.31 -9.60
CA GLU A 31 13.68 9.58 -9.94
C GLU A 31 12.44 9.79 -9.08
N PHE A 32 12.15 11.04 -8.75
CA PHE A 32 10.97 11.43 -7.98
C PHE A 32 10.04 12.30 -8.82
N ILE A 33 8.84 11.81 -9.09
CA ILE A 33 7.83 12.43 -9.93
C ILE A 33 6.70 12.93 -9.03
N LEU A 34 6.55 14.25 -8.94
CA LEU A 34 5.50 14.90 -8.18
C LEU A 34 4.37 15.36 -9.12
N ILE A 35 3.16 14.90 -8.84
CA ILE A 35 1.94 15.39 -9.48
C ILE A 35 1.19 16.26 -8.45
N ASN A 36 1.29 17.58 -8.59
CA ASN A 36 0.78 18.54 -7.61
C ASN A 36 -0.63 19.08 -7.91
N ASP A 37 -1.17 18.73 -9.06
CA ASP A 37 -2.46 19.18 -9.58
C ASP A 37 -3.35 18.01 -10.02
N ALA A 38 -3.16 16.85 -9.40
CA ALA A 38 -3.94 15.65 -9.70
C ALA A 38 -5.44 15.88 -9.41
N ARG A 39 -6.30 15.59 -10.38
CA ARG A 39 -7.76 15.66 -10.24
C ARG A 39 -8.31 14.43 -9.51
N SER A 40 -7.60 13.31 -9.61
CA SER A 40 -7.85 12.06 -8.89
C SER A 40 -6.54 11.31 -8.72
N LEU A 41 -6.49 10.32 -7.82
CA LEU A 41 -5.29 9.47 -7.68
C LEU A 41 -5.07 8.58 -8.92
N SER A 42 -6.14 8.11 -9.56
CA SER A 42 -6.01 7.38 -10.83
C SER A 42 -5.40 8.25 -11.93
N GLU A 43 -5.87 9.48 -12.10
CA GLU A 43 -5.36 10.43 -13.12
C GLU A 43 -3.92 10.85 -12.81
N GLY A 44 -3.64 11.17 -11.55
CA GLY A 44 -2.30 11.56 -11.14
C GLY A 44 -1.28 10.44 -11.31
N ASN A 45 -1.62 9.22 -10.88
CA ASN A 45 -0.77 8.05 -11.05
C ASN A 45 -0.56 7.68 -12.54
N ALA A 46 -1.59 7.83 -13.39
CA ALA A 46 -1.45 7.62 -14.83
C ALA A 46 -0.49 8.65 -15.46
N ARG A 47 -0.56 9.91 -15.06
CA ARG A 47 0.39 10.96 -15.51
C ARG A 47 1.80 10.68 -15.00
N GLY A 48 1.94 10.27 -13.74
CA GLY A 48 3.24 9.88 -13.17
C GLY A 48 3.85 8.68 -13.89
N LEU A 49 3.04 7.66 -14.20
CA LEU A 49 3.45 6.51 -15.01
C LEU A 49 3.96 6.95 -16.40
N ALA A 50 3.25 7.86 -17.08
CA ALA A 50 3.64 8.34 -18.40
C ALA A 50 4.96 9.14 -18.38
N GLN A 51 5.30 9.80 -17.26
CA GLN A 51 6.54 10.55 -17.09
C GLN A 51 7.70 9.67 -16.61
N SER A 52 7.42 8.52 -16.02
CA SER A 52 8.43 7.67 -15.38
C SER A 52 9.26 6.88 -16.38
N THR A 53 10.51 6.55 -16.01
CA THR A 53 11.47 5.82 -16.84
C THR A 53 12.02 4.55 -16.16
N GLY A 54 11.87 4.40 -14.83
CA GLY A 54 12.38 3.28 -14.06
C GLY A 54 11.66 1.95 -14.30
N GLU A 55 12.36 0.85 -14.10
CA GLU A 55 11.84 -0.52 -14.21
C GLU A 55 10.95 -0.92 -13.02
N VAL A 56 11.14 -0.27 -11.89
CA VAL A 56 10.33 -0.43 -10.68
C VAL A 56 9.62 0.87 -10.41
N LEU A 57 8.30 0.79 -10.29
CA LEU A 57 7.42 1.92 -10.01
C LEU A 57 6.94 1.85 -8.58
N ILE A 58 6.98 2.98 -7.90
CA ILE A 58 6.46 3.17 -6.54
C ILE A 58 5.37 4.24 -6.63
N PHE A 59 4.15 3.87 -6.24
CA PHE A 59 3.02 4.79 -6.05
C PHE A 59 2.83 4.97 -4.55
N SER A 60 2.93 6.20 -4.07
CA SER A 60 2.95 6.49 -2.64
C SER A 60 2.08 7.68 -2.28
N HIS A 61 1.46 7.62 -1.10
CA HIS A 61 0.89 8.79 -0.46
C HIS A 61 2.00 9.77 -0.03
N ASP A 62 1.62 11.03 0.17
CA ASP A 62 2.53 12.12 0.58
C ASP A 62 2.72 12.20 2.10
N ASP A 63 2.06 11.33 2.87
CA ASP A 63 2.04 11.33 4.33
C ASP A 63 2.50 10.00 4.94
N ILE A 64 3.40 9.33 4.24
CA ILE A 64 4.09 8.15 4.77
C ILE A 64 5.55 8.48 5.16
N GLU A 65 6.08 7.66 6.06
CA GLU A 65 7.49 7.68 6.47
C GLU A 65 7.94 6.25 6.76
N PHE A 66 8.92 5.74 6.02
CA PHE A 66 9.46 4.41 6.28
C PHE A 66 10.26 4.37 7.58
N VAL A 67 10.04 3.33 8.37
CA VAL A 67 10.85 2.94 9.54
C VAL A 67 11.97 2.00 9.12
N THR A 68 11.71 1.18 8.12
CA THR A 68 12.66 0.27 7.50
C THR A 68 13.71 1.05 6.73
N PRO A 69 15.03 0.89 7.02
CA PRO A 69 16.08 1.67 6.37
C PRO A 69 16.50 1.15 4.99
N ASP A 70 16.37 -0.15 4.74
CA ASP A 70 16.81 -0.88 3.55
C ASP A 70 15.65 -1.18 2.59
N VAL A 71 14.81 -0.17 2.34
CA VAL A 71 13.62 -0.30 1.48
C VAL A 71 13.97 -0.70 0.04
N PRO A 72 14.97 -0.10 -0.63
CA PRO A 72 15.31 -0.47 -2.01
C PRO A 72 15.70 -1.94 -2.15
N GLU A 73 16.51 -2.46 -1.24
CA GLU A 73 16.98 -3.84 -1.23
C GLU A 73 15.83 -4.83 -0.98
N ARG A 74 14.92 -4.49 -0.05
CA ARG A 74 13.72 -5.30 0.22
C ARG A 74 12.79 -5.30 -0.98
N LEU A 75 12.55 -4.16 -1.60
CA LEU A 75 11.76 -4.06 -2.83
C LEU A 75 12.36 -4.89 -3.96
N ALA A 76 13.67 -4.82 -4.18
CA ALA A 76 14.35 -5.62 -5.20
C ALA A 76 14.17 -7.12 -4.96
N ARG A 77 14.31 -7.56 -3.70
CA ARG A 77 14.10 -8.97 -3.30
C ARG A 77 12.65 -9.40 -3.50
N HIS A 78 11.67 -8.61 -3.03
CA HIS A 78 10.25 -8.96 -3.14
C HIS A 78 9.77 -8.94 -4.59
N LEU A 79 10.14 -7.93 -5.37
CA LEU A 79 9.81 -7.85 -6.79
C LEU A 79 10.60 -8.86 -7.65
N GLY A 80 11.60 -9.54 -7.10
CA GLY A 80 12.19 -10.75 -7.66
C GLY A 80 11.22 -11.94 -7.68
N GLN A 81 10.25 -11.97 -6.77
CA GLN A 81 9.29 -13.07 -6.59
C GLN A 81 7.86 -12.68 -6.98
N PHE A 82 7.48 -11.42 -6.80
CA PHE A 82 6.14 -10.89 -7.01
C PHE A 82 6.15 -9.77 -8.06
N ASP A 83 5.00 -9.47 -8.61
CA ASP A 83 4.83 -8.47 -9.65
C ASP A 83 4.32 -7.14 -9.07
N VAL A 84 3.55 -7.20 -7.95
CA VAL A 84 3.07 -6.05 -7.18
C VAL A 84 3.21 -6.34 -5.69
N VAL A 85 3.71 -5.40 -4.91
CA VAL A 85 3.82 -5.50 -3.46
C VAL A 85 3.27 -4.26 -2.77
N GLY A 86 2.73 -4.46 -1.57
CA GLY A 86 2.24 -3.42 -0.67
C GLY A 86 2.37 -3.86 0.78
N ILE A 87 1.85 -3.07 1.72
CA ILE A 87 1.97 -3.33 3.17
C ILE A 87 0.68 -3.78 3.83
N ALA A 88 -0.44 -3.69 3.12
CA ALA A 88 -1.76 -4.10 3.60
C ALA A 88 -2.61 -4.63 2.44
N GLY A 89 -3.41 -5.67 2.69
CA GLY A 89 -4.23 -6.26 1.64
C GLY A 89 -4.94 -7.53 2.09
N THR A 90 -5.56 -8.20 1.13
CA THR A 90 -6.36 -9.41 1.38
C THR A 90 -6.13 -10.50 0.35
N THR A 91 -6.17 -11.75 0.80
CA THR A 91 -6.19 -12.94 -0.07
C THR A 91 -7.62 -13.29 -0.54
N ARG A 92 -8.64 -12.56 -0.05
CA ARG A 92 -10.04 -12.78 -0.43
C ARG A 92 -10.77 -11.45 -0.47
N LEU A 93 -11.05 -10.95 -1.66
CA LEU A 93 -11.78 -9.70 -1.84
C LEU A 93 -13.27 -9.98 -2.03
N ILE A 94 -14.08 -9.50 -1.08
CA ILE A 94 -15.54 -9.68 -1.08
C ILE A 94 -16.30 -8.36 -1.31
N ASP A 95 -15.59 -7.23 -1.23
CA ASP A 95 -16.17 -5.89 -1.25
C ASP A 95 -15.09 -4.85 -1.64
N GLY A 96 -15.45 -3.58 -1.76
CA GLY A 96 -14.54 -2.44 -1.96
C GLY A 96 -13.69 -2.05 -0.73
N ALA A 97 -13.47 -2.97 0.21
CA ALA A 97 -12.58 -2.78 1.35
C ALA A 97 -11.76 -4.05 1.57
N TRP A 98 -10.42 -3.92 1.54
CA TRP A 98 -9.54 -5.09 1.73
C TRP A 98 -9.71 -5.77 3.10
N VAL A 99 -10.17 -5.04 4.12
CA VAL A 99 -10.44 -5.60 5.45
C VAL A 99 -11.77 -6.36 5.56
N ALA A 100 -12.65 -6.27 4.56
CA ALA A 100 -14.02 -6.77 4.67
C ALA A 100 -14.11 -8.28 4.91
N ALA A 101 -13.23 -9.07 4.28
CA ALA A 101 -13.25 -10.53 4.45
C ALA A 101 -12.86 -11.01 5.87
N GLY A 102 -12.20 -10.14 6.66
CA GLY A 102 -11.78 -10.48 8.02
C GLY A 102 -10.69 -11.54 8.09
N ASP A 103 -10.57 -12.18 9.26
CA ASP A 103 -9.64 -13.30 9.49
C ASP A 103 -10.14 -14.58 8.80
N PRO A 104 -9.29 -15.40 8.18
CA PRO A 104 -7.82 -15.31 8.09
C PRO A 104 -7.30 -14.63 6.80
N TYR A 105 -8.09 -13.80 6.17
CA TYR A 105 -7.82 -13.32 4.81
C TYR A 105 -7.12 -11.96 4.73
N CYS A 106 -7.05 -11.21 5.82
CA CYS A 106 -6.50 -9.85 5.85
C CYS A 106 -5.12 -9.81 6.48
N PHE A 107 -4.19 -9.09 5.83
CA PHE A 107 -2.79 -8.97 6.25
C PHE A 107 -2.34 -7.52 6.17
N ALA A 108 -1.69 -7.01 7.22
CA ALA A 108 -1.11 -5.67 7.19
C ALA A 108 -0.05 -5.46 8.28
N LEU A 109 0.85 -4.51 8.03
CA LEU A 109 1.58 -3.78 9.04
C LEU A 109 1.42 -2.30 8.78
N VAL A 110 0.66 -1.62 9.63
CA VAL A 110 0.42 -0.17 9.53
C VAL A 110 0.80 0.48 10.86
N ILE A 111 1.58 1.57 10.79
CA ILE A 111 1.94 2.36 11.96
C ILE A 111 1.30 3.74 11.81
N TYR A 112 0.67 4.24 12.85
CA TYR A 112 0.04 5.56 12.81
C TYR A 112 0.23 6.30 14.13
N PRO A 113 0.26 7.65 14.11
CA PRO A 113 0.38 8.44 15.32
C PRO A 113 -0.87 8.34 16.20
N ASP A 114 -0.65 8.30 17.51
CA ASP A 114 -1.68 8.38 18.55
C ASP A 114 -1.76 9.78 19.15
N ALA A 115 -2.85 10.05 19.88
CA ALA A 115 -3.11 11.35 20.51
C ALA A 115 -2.03 11.77 21.53
N ASP A 116 -1.39 10.79 22.19
CA ASP A 116 -0.39 11.00 23.24
C ASP A 116 1.04 11.13 22.71
N GLY A 117 1.23 11.30 21.39
CA GLY A 117 2.56 11.37 20.77
C GLY A 117 3.29 10.02 20.65
N LEU A 118 2.63 8.92 21.01
CA LEU A 118 3.10 7.57 20.74
C LEU A 118 2.71 7.14 19.33
N LEU A 119 3.28 6.03 18.89
CA LEU A 119 2.92 5.39 17.64
C LEU A 119 2.24 4.05 17.93
N VAL A 120 1.15 3.79 17.23
CA VAL A 120 0.44 2.51 17.29
C VAL A 120 0.92 1.66 16.12
N VAL A 121 1.56 0.55 16.41
CA VAL A 121 1.86 -0.50 15.44
C VAL A 121 0.67 -1.45 15.41
N LYS A 122 0.01 -1.54 14.27
CA LYS A 122 -1.10 -2.45 14.01
C LYS A 122 -0.65 -3.54 13.07
N CYS A 123 -0.55 -4.77 13.57
CA CYS A 123 -0.34 -5.97 12.76
C CYS A 123 -1.67 -6.69 12.56
N VAL A 124 -2.00 -7.05 11.33
CA VAL A 124 -3.20 -7.80 10.97
C VAL A 124 -2.80 -9.13 10.33
N GLY A 125 -3.47 -10.20 10.75
CA GLY A 125 -3.29 -11.55 10.22
C GLY A 125 -2.02 -12.24 10.72
N ALA A 126 -2.15 -13.54 10.97
CA ALA A 126 -1.03 -14.43 11.31
C ALA A 126 -0.16 -14.75 10.06
N GLY A 127 0.91 -15.50 10.26
CA GLY A 127 1.74 -16.05 9.18
C GLY A 127 3.08 -15.32 8.99
N GLU A 128 3.60 -15.34 7.75
CA GLU A 128 4.94 -14.87 7.41
C GLU A 128 4.99 -13.34 7.22
N LEU A 129 6.20 -12.78 7.25
CA LEU A 129 6.45 -11.36 6.96
C LEU A 129 6.00 -10.97 5.55
N CYS A 130 6.13 -11.85 4.59
CA CYS A 130 5.63 -11.68 3.24
C CYS A 130 4.54 -12.70 2.95
N THR A 131 3.33 -12.23 2.68
CA THR A 131 2.15 -13.08 2.40
C THR A 131 1.83 -13.04 0.92
N PRO A 132 1.97 -14.16 0.19
CA PRO A 132 1.59 -14.28 -1.22
C PRO A 132 0.08 -14.50 -1.39
N GLY A 133 -0.38 -14.54 -2.65
CA GLY A 133 -1.77 -14.86 -3.01
C GLY A 133 -2.74 -13.72 -2.72
N ILE A 134 -2.24 -12.51 -2.57
CA ILE A 134 -3.05 -11.31 -2.34
C ILE A 134 -3.88 -11.01 -3.59
N GLN A 135 -5.14 -10.69 -3.40
CA GLN A 135 -6.07 -10.27 -4.46
C GLN A 135 -6.11 -8.76 -4.63
N ALA A 136 -6.03 -8.01 -3.52
CA ALA A 136 -6.04 -6.56 -3.54
C ALA A 136 -5.20 -5.98 -2.41
N LEU A 137 -4.59 -4.81 -2.67
CA LEU A 137 -3.68 -4.09 -1.78
C LEU A 137 -4.22 -2.67 -1.50
N ASP A 138 -3.94 -2.16 -0.30
CA ASP A 138 -4.15 -0.77 0.10
C ASP A 138 -3.15 0.17 -0.58
N GLY A 139 -3.60 1.34 -1.00
CA GLY A 139 -2.86 2.28 -1.84
C GLY A 139 -1.94 3.25 -1.12
N CYS A 140 -1.81 3.20 0.21
CA CYS A 140 -0.89 4.12 0.88
C CYS A 140 0.56 3.95 0.40
N PHE A 141 0.92 2.71 0.02
CA PHE A 141 2.19 2.38 -0.63
C PHE A 141 2.02 1.14 -1.51
N LEU A 142 2.33 1.29 -2.80
CA LEU A 142 2.37 0.19 -3.77
C LEU A 142 3.68 0.25 -4.54
N ALA A 143 4.33 -0.89 -4.75
CA ALA A 143 5.45 -1.01 -5.67
C ALA A 143 5.20 -2.13 -6.66
N CYS A 144 5.53 -1.91 -7.94
CA CYS A 144 5.34 -2.91 -8.98
C CYS A 144 6.42 -2.81 -10.07
N ARG A 145 6.51 -3.84 -10.89
CA ARG A 145 7.29 -3.79 -12.12
C ARG A 145 6.58 -2.89 -13.14
N ARG A 146 7.34 -2.16 -13.94
CA ARG A 146 6.81 -1.24 -14.97
C ARG A 146 5.83 -1.94 -15.92
N ASN A 147 6.16 -3.14 -16.40
CA ASN A 147 5.29 -3.88 -17.34
C ASN A 147 3.88 -4.11 -16.78
N VAL A 148 3.74 -4.28 -15.47
CA VAL A 148 2.42 -4.41 -14.82
C VAL A 148 1.62 -3.11 -14.98
N ALA A 149 2.18 -1.98 -14.51
CA ALA A 149 1.48 -0.70 -14.56
C ALA A 149 1.19 -0.24 -16.01
N VAL A 150 2.11 -0.48 -16.94
CA VAL A 150 1.90 -0.17 -18.36
C VAL A 150 0.79 -1.02 -18.97
N SER A 151 0.71 -2.31 -18.63
CA SER A 151 -0.31 -3.22 -19.18
C SER A 151 -1.72 -2.95 -18.65
N LEU A 152 -1.83 -2.42 -17.42
CA LEU A 152 -3.11 -2.22 -16.73
C LEU A 152 -3.61 -0.77 -16.86
N GLY A 153 -2.72 0.20 -16.69
CA GLY A 153 -3.07 1.60 -16.50
C GLY A 153 -3.89 1.84 -15.21
N PHE A 154 -4.43 3.05 -15.07
CA PHE A 154 -5.32 3.43 -13.99
C PHE A 154 -6.67 3.87 -14.57
N ASP A 155 -7.77 3.38 -14.01
CA ASP A 155 -9.13 3.69 -14.50
C ASP A 155 -9.63 5.03 -13.93
N ALA A 156 -9.11 6.13 -14.48
CA ALA A 156 -9.52 7.49 -14.09
C ALA A 156 -10.97 7.84 -14.53
N ARG A 157 -11.64 7.01 -15.33
CA ARG A 157 -13.03 7.23 -15.72
C ARG A 157 -13.99 6.79 -14.62
N ASN A 158 -13.77 5.62 -14.04
CA ASN A 158 -14.61 5.07 -12.97
C ASN A 158 -14.16 5.55 -11.57
N PHE A 159 -12.86 5.82 -11.39
CA PHE A 159 -12.25 6.27 -10.14
C PHE A 159 -11.65 7.66 -10.31
N ASP A 160 -12.53 8.63 -10.57
CA ASP A 160 -12.23 10.04 -10.82
C ASP A 160 -12.05 10.87 -9.52
N GLY A 161 -11.79 10.20 -8.39
CA GLY A 161 -11.54 10.80 -7.07
C GLY A 161 -10.32 10.20 -6.38
N PHE A 162 -10.40 10.14 -5.05
CA PHE A 162 -9.27 9.77 -4.20
C PHE A 162 -9.44 8.41 -3.49
N HIS A 163 -10.47 7.63 -3.86
CA HIS A 163 -10.80 6.34 -3.26
C HIS A 163 -10.85 5.23 -4.29
N LEU A 164 -10.56 4.01 -3.85
CA LEU A 164 -10.69 2.75 -4.58
C LEU A 164 -9.82 2.63 -5.88
N TYR A 165 -8.98 3.61 -6.20
CA TYR A 165 -8.04 3.55 -7.32
C TYR A 165 -7.02 2.42 -7.14
N ASP A 166 -6.65 2.18 -5.91
CA ASP A 166 -5.69 1.20 -5.42
C ASP A 166 -6.23 -0.23 -5.50
N LEU A 167 -7.44 -0.43 -4.94
CA LEU A 167 -8.11 -1.72 -5.04
C LEU A 167 -8.43 -2.05 -6.51
N ASP A 168 -8.85 -1.06 -7.30
CA ASP A 168 -9.10 -1.25 -8.72
C ASP A 168 -7.84 -1.70 -9.47
N PHE A 169 -6.73 -0.98 -9.30
CA PHE A 169 -5.46 -1.31 -9.94
C PHE A 169 -4.96 -2.69 -9.52
N THR A 170 -4.95 -2.97 -8.22
CA THR A 170 -4.36 -4.21 -7.70
C THR A 170 -5.25 -5.44 -7.92
N PHE A 171 -6.58 -5.30 -7.82
CA PHE A 171 -7.49 -6.39 -8.14
C PHE A 171 -7.51 -6.69 -9.65
N HIS A 172 -7.43 -5.66 -10.50
CA HIS A 172 -7.24 -5.87 -11.93
C HIS A 172 -5.92 -6.60 -12.23
N ALA A 173 -4.83 -6.26 -11.54
CA ALA A 173 -3.56 -7.00 -11.64
C ALA A 173 -3.74 -8.48 -11.28
N TYR A 174 -4.40 -8.77 -10.15
CA TYR A 174 -4.71 -10.14 -9.74
C TYR A 174 -5.51 -10.91 -10.79
N LEU A 175 -6.58 -10.30 -11.33
CA LEU A 175 -7.41 -10.91 -12.37
C LEU A 175 -6.67 -11.17 -13.69
N LYS A 176 -5.58 -10.43 -13.95
CA LYS A 176 -4.67 -10.66 -15.09
C LYS A 176 -3.59 -11.71 -14.81
N GLY A 177 -3.60 -12.32 -13.63
CA GLY A 177 -2.67 -13.37 -13.24
C GLY A 177 -1.33 -12.88 -12.69
N PHE A 178 -1.17 -11.59 -12.41
CA PHE A 178 0.01 -11.08 -11.72
C PHE A 178 0.02 -11.55 -10.26
N ARG A 179 1.23 -11.77 -9.73
CA ARG A 179 1.45 -12.22 -8.36
C ARG A 179 1.58 -11.02 -7.42
N LEU A 180 0.65 -10.91 -6.49
CA LEU A 180 0.65 -9.86 -5.50
C LEU A 180 1.07 -10.39 -4.12
N ALA A 181 1.72 -9.55 -3.31
CA ALA A 181 2.06 -9.88 -1.93
C ALA A 181 1.92 -8.68 -0.98
N VAL A 182 1.57 -8.97 0.27
CA VAL A 182 1.74 -8.05 1.40
C VAL A 182 3.09 -8.30 2.03
N CYS A 183 3.97 -7.29 2.08
CA CYS A 183 5.33 -7.37 2.62
C CYS A 183 5.40 -6.53 3.91
N ARG A 184 5.20 -7.18 5.06
CA ARG A 184 5.14 -6.54 6.38
C ARG A 184 6.51 -6.10 6.91
N ASP A 185 7.58 -6.51 6.26
CA ASP A 185 8.94 -6.03 6.54
C ASP A 185 9.24 -4.66 5.90
N LEU A 186 8.32 -4.11 5.10
CA LEU A 186 8.33 -2.74 4.61
C LEU A 186 7.58 -1.82 5.59
N ALA A 187 8.04 -1.73 6.82
CA ALA A 187 7.36 -0.99 7.88
C ALA A 187 7.39 0.52 7.61
N LEU A 188 6.23 1.15 7.64
CA LEU A 188 6.07 2.59 7.48
C LEU A 188 5.02 3.18 8.43
N ILE A 189 5.19 4.45 8.76
CA ILE A 189 4.19 5.27 9.43
C ILE A 189 3.31 5.90 8.36
N HIS A 190 1.99 5.79 8.50
CA HIS A 190 1.00 6.51 7.69
C HIS A 190 0.28 7.52 8.58
N ALA A 191 0.48 8.80 8.33
CA ALA A 191 0.02 9.84 9.24
C ALA A 191 -1.51 10.00 9.25
N SER A 192 -2.19 9.70 8.15
CA SER A 192 -3.64 9.74 8.08
C SER A 192 -4.28 8.37 8.39
N LYS A 193 -5.47 8.41 8.97
CA LYS A 193 -6.35 7.25 9.12
C LYS A 193 -7.48 7.44 8.11
N GLY A 194 -7.55 6.59 7.10
CA GLY A 194 -8.67 6.61 6.16
C GLY A 194 -10.01 6.56 6.91
N LYS A 195 -10.95 7.43 6.54
CA LYS A 195 -12.32 7.37 7.04
C LYS A 195 -13.25 7.15 5.86
N PRO A 196 -14.10 6.12 5.88
CA PRO A 196 -15.19 6.00 4.94
C PRO A 196 -16.12 7.23 5.08
N ASP A 197 -16.36 7.90 3.98
CA ASP A 197 -17.31 9.00 3.83
C ASP A 197 -18.27 8.69 2.67
N ASP A 198 -19.17 9.62 2.35
CA ASP A 198 -20.14 9.45 1.25
C ASP A 198 -19.45 9.26 -0.11
N ARG A 199 -18.28 9.88 -0.31
CA ARG A 199 -17.49 9.69 -1.52
C ARG A 199 -16.89 8.30 -1.57
N TRP A 200 -16.35 7.81 -0.45
CA TRP A 200 -15.85 6.43 -0.37
C TRP A 200 -16.97 5.43 -0.70
N GLN A 201 -18.18 5.63 -0.16
CA GLN A 201 -19.33 4.78 -0.46
C GLN A 201 -19.68 4.78 -1.95
N LEU A 202 -19.68 5.94 -2.61
CA LEU A 202 -19.91 6.06 -4.04
C LEU A 202 -18.91 5.23 -4.86
N TYR A 203 -17.60 5.34 -4.54
CA TYR A 203 -16.55 4.59 -5.26
C TYR A 203 -16.60 3.11 -4.93
N ARG A 204 -16.95 2.73 -3.70
CA ARG A 204 -17.21 1.34 -3.33
C ARG A 204 -18.32 0.73 -4.20
N ASP A 205 -19.42 1.42 -4.38
CA ASP A 205 -20.54 0.92 -5.18
C ASP A 205 -20.17 0.81 -6.67
N ARG A 206 -19.38 1.73 -7.20
CA ARG A 206 -18.79 1.63 -8.54
C ARG A 206 -17.87 0.42 -8.66
N PHE A 207 -17.01 0.19 -7.67
CA PHE A 207 -16.08 -0.94 -7.62
C PHE A 207 -16.84 -2.28 -7.57
N VAL A 208 -17.78 -2.43 -6.66
CA VAL A 208 -18.62 -3.63 -6.55
C VAL A 208 -19.42 -3.88 -7.82
N THR A 209 -19.92 -2.82 -8.47
CA THR A 209 -20.62 -2.95 -9.75
C THR A 209 -19.68 -3.43 -10.87
N LYS A 210 -18.46 -2.85 -10.94
CA LYS A 210 -17.44 -3.20 -11.95
C LYS A 210 -17.00 -4.66 -11.84
N TYR A 211 -16.86 -5.16 -10.60
CA TYR A 211 -16.28 -6.48 -10.32
C TYR A 211 -17.27 -7.50 -9.75
N ARG A 212 -18.57 -7.28 -9.94
CA ARG A 212 -19.65 -8.09 -9.35
C ARG A 212 -19.45 -9.60 -9.49
N ASP A 213 -19.03 -10.05 -10.65
CA ASP A 213 -18.89 -11.47 -10.96
C ASP A 213 -17.52 -12.06 -10.58
N GLN A 214 -16.57 -11.22 -10.17
CA GLN A 214 -15.21 -11.60 -9.78
C GLN A 214 -14.97 -11.53 -8.28
N LEU A 215 -15.78 -10.76 -7.55
CA LEU A 215 -15.69 -10.70 -6.10
C LEU A 215 -16.06 -12.05 -5.46
N ALA A 216 -15.31 -12.45 -4.45
CA ALA A 216 -15.60 -13.69 -3.74
C ALA A 216 -16.92 -13.57 -2.96
N ALA A 217 -17.72 -14.63 -2.94
CA ALA A 217 -18.88 -14.70 -2.07
C ALA A 217 -18.44 -14.69 -0.60
N GLY A 218 -19.12 -13.94 0.26
CA GLY A 218 -18.83 -13.87 1.68
C GLY A 218 -19.61 -12.78 2.40
N VAL A 219 -19.48 -12.77 3.71
CA VAL A 219 -20.01 -11.72 4.58
C VAL A 219 -18.84 -11.06 5.30
N PRO A 220 -18.90 -9.75 5.60
CA PRO A 220 -17.87 -9.08 6.38
C PRO A 220 -17.63 -9.76 7.74
N GLY A 221 -16.35 -9.89 8.10
CA GLY A 221 -15.92 -10.51 9.34
C GLY A 221 -14.90 -9.66 10.12
N PRO A 222 -14.67 -9.98 11.40
CA PRO A 222 -13.66 -9.30 12.19
C PRO A 222 -12.24 -9.65 11.69
N VAL A 223 -11.33 -8.70 11.79
CA VAL A 223 -9.89 -8.94 11.57
C VAL A 223 -9.23 -9.36 12.88
N ARG A 224 -8.31 -10.31 12.81
CA ARG A 224 -7.41 -10.63 13.91
C ARG A 224 -6.25 -9.65 13.88
N GLU A 225 -6.05 -8.89 14.94
CA GLU A 225 -5.02 -7.86 14.98
C GLU A 225 -4.29 -7.80 16.33
N LEU A 226 -3.02 -7.44 16.27
CA LEU A 226 -2.20 -7.05 17.41
C LEU A 226 -1.95 -5.55 17.34
N ARG A 227 -2.20 -4.83 18.43
CA ARG A 227 -1.87 -3.42 18.57
C ARG A 227 -0.83 -3.22 19.66
N VAL A 228 0.26 -2.53 19.35
CA VAL A 228 1.32 -2.19 20.30
C VAL A 228 1.56 -0.68 20.23
N ARG A 229 1.55 -0.01 21.37
CA ARG A 229 1.88 1.42 21.49
C ARG A 229 3.34 1.57 21.85
N LEU A 230 4.09 2.30 21.04
CA LEU A 230 5.53 2.48 21.22
C LEU A 230 5.95 3.93 21.01
N PRO A 231 6.95 4.43 21.73
CA PRO A 231 7.63 5.67 21.38
C PRO A 231 8.45 5.46 20.10
N ARG A 232 8.60 6.53 19.30
CA ARG A 232 9.30 6.49 18.00
C ARG A 232 10.68 5.81 18.06
N GLN A 233 11.43 6.05 19.12
CA GLN A 233 12.79 5.50 19.30
C GLN A 233 12.84 3.96 19.37
N LYS A 234 11.72 3.31 19.69
CA LYS A 234 11.63 1.84 19.75
C LYS A 234 11.11 1.19 18.48
N LEU A 235 10.66 1.98 17.51
CA LEU A 235 10.06 1.43 16.29
C LEU A 235 11.03 0.61 15.46
N THR A 236 12.22 1.12 15.19
CA THR A 236 13.21 0.42 14.35
C THR A 236 13.50 -0.96 14.91
N GLN A 237 13.75 -1.05 16.22
CA GLN A 237 13.98 -2.34 16.90
C GLN A 237 12.75 -3.26 16.83
N PHE A 238 11.53 -2.73 16.99
CA PHE A 238 10.31 -3.53 16.91
C PHE A 238 10.06 -4.03 15.48
N CYS A 239 10.37 -3.22 14.48
CA CYS A 239 10.18 -3.54 13.05
C CYS A 239 11.32 -4.36 12.43
N GLU A 240 12.36 -4.71 13.21
CA GLU A 240 13.33 -5.70 12.75
C GLU A 240 12.65 -7.04 12.43
N PRO A 241 13.04 -7.73 11.34
CA PRO A 241 12.32 -8.91 10.85
C PRO A 241 12.08 -9.98 11.92
N LEU A 242 13.07 -10.29 12.74
CA LEU A 242 12.94 -11.31 13.80
C LEU A 242 11.97 -10.89 14.92
N ALA A 243 12.01 -9.62 15.34
CA ALA A 243 11.13 -9.09 16.37
C ALA A 243 9.70 -9.02 15.88
N LEU A 244 9.51 -8.56 14.64
CA LEU A 244 8.21 -8.47 13.99
C LEU A 244 7.61 -9.86 13.76
N GLN A 245 8.37 -10.84 13.29
CA GLN A 245 7.92 -12.22 13.14
C GLN A 245 7.42 -12.82 14.46
N LYS A 246 8.14 -12.58 15.58
CA LYS A 246 7.70 -13.00 16.91
C LYS A 246 6.40 -12.31 17.35
N ALA A 247 6.21 -11.04 16.98
CA ALA A 247 4.97 -10.31 17.27
C ALA A 247 3.78 -10.88 16.47
N ILE A 248 3.98 -11.17 15.18
CA ILE A 248 2.98 -11.76 14.29
C ILE A 248 2.60 -13.17 14.74
N ALA A 249 3.56 -13.97 15.21
CA ALA A 249 3.29 -15.33 15.71
C ALA A 249 2.30 -15.37 16.89
N ARG A 250 2.10 -14.26 17.62
CA ARG A 250 1.09 -14.15 18.68
C ARG A 250 -0.35 -14.04 18.13
N LEU A 251 -0.50 -13.85 16.82
CA LEU A 251 -1.79 -13.83 16.15
C LEU A 251 -2.24 -15.23 15.68
N GLY A 252 -1.37 -16.20 15.63
CA GLY A 252 -1.69 -17.62 15.35
C GLY A 252 -2.02 -18.34 16.61
#